data_4aaaf02a1b37d41bfb2b635bfae0fae8
#
_entry.id   4aaaf02a1b37d41bfb2b635bfae0fae8
#
_cell.length_a   1.000
_cell.length_b   1.000
_cell.length_c   1.000
_cell.angle_alpha   90.00
_cell.angle_beta   90.00
_cell.angle_gamma   90.00
#
_symmetry.space_group_name_H-M   'P 1'
#
loop_
_entity.id
_entity.type
_entity.pdbx_description
1 polymer ?
#
loop_
_entity_poly.entity_id
_entity_poly.type
_entity_poly.pdbx_seq_one_letter_code
_entity_poly.pdbx_strand_id
1 'polypeptide(L)'
;NDIKDALNRQFNGGRRGGFTYRMSNVGRPSCQLWWEKNHPSKAMPKPTTFIMNMMIGDIVEAVFKALLTQAGVKFDNSEQVTLDLKNKRKVTGTYDLVVDGAVDDIKSASDWSYKYKFESIDTLKNGDSFGYVGQLAGYAVASDKKIGGWWVVNKANGQFKYVKADGIDLKEEIAKIERTIEQANSKELVRCFEPEAETFRSKPTGNMVLNKNCTFCDYRQSCWETLKELPAQKSLAKEPKMVQYVKMKGE
;
A
#
# COMPACT_ATOMS: atom_id res chain seq x y z
N ASN A 1 -5.47 -4.90 27.92
CA ASN A 1 -6.38 -3.85 27.49
C ASN A 1 -7.37 -4.44 26.48
N ASP A 2 -8.59 -4.75 26.95
CA ASP A 2 -9.59 -5.56 26.27
C ASP A 2 -9.95 -5.09 24.85
N ILE A 3 -9.96 -3.78 24.62
CA ILE A 3 -10.23 -3.20 23.28
C ILE A 3 -9.10 -3.53 22.31
N LYS A 4 -7.84 -3.32 22.71
CA LYS A 4 -6.68 -3.66 21.86
C LYS A 4 -6.65 -5.14 21.55
N ASP A 5 -6.94 -5.98 22.54
CA ASP A 5 -6.94 -7.43 22.37
C ASP A 5 -8.11 -7.90 21.49
N ALA A 6 -9.28 -7.26 21.60
CA ALA A 6 -10.41 -7.53 20.70
C ALA A 6 -10.10 -7.15 19.25
N LEU A 7 -9.53 -5.97 19.02
CA LEU A 7 -9.10 -5.53 17.68
C LEU A 7 -8.03 -6.46 17.11
N ASN A 8 -7.03 -6.83 17.90
CA ASN A 8 -6.00 -7.76 17.48
C ASN A 8 -6.56 -9.12 17.09
N ARG A 9 -7.50 -9.67 17.87
CA ARG A 9 -8.17 -10.93 17.52
C ARG A 9 -8.99 -10.83 16.24
N GLN A 10 -9.72 -9.73 16.06
CA GLN A 10 -10.57 -9.51 14.88
C GLN A 10 -9.75 -9.40 13.58
N PHE A 11 -8.62 -8.69 13.61
CA PHE A 11 -7.85 -8.35 12.42
C PHE A 11 -6.61 -9.24 12.19
N ASN A 12 -6.07 -9.85 13.24
CA ASN A 12 -4.92 -10.74 13.16
C ASN A 12 -5.29 -12.23 13.34
N GLY A 13 -6.55 -12.55 13.54
CA GLY A 13 -7.08 -13.92 13.79
C GLY A 13 -7.07 -14.85 12.57
N GLY A 14 -6.33 -14.53 11.53
CA GLY A 14 -6.21 -15.30 10.30
C GLY A 14 -7.29 -14.95 9.25
N ARG A 15 -6.92 -14.99 7.98
CA ARG A 15 -7.89 -14.86 6.88
C ARG A 15 -8.70 -16.14 6.79
N ARG A 16 -10.00 -16.04 6.93
CA ARG A 16 -10.92 -17.13 6.58
C ARG A 16 -10.99 -17.22 5.05
N GLY A 17 -10.19 -18.09 4.45
CA GLY A 17 -10.13 -18.29 3.01
C GLY A 17 -8.69 -18.26 2.48
N GLY A 18 -8.45 -18.86 1.32
CA GLY A 18 -7.16 -18.88 0.64
C GLY A 18 -6.74 -17.51 0.12
N PHE A 19 -5.50 -17.40 -0.33
CA PHE A 19 -4.97 -16.22 -0.97
C PHE A 19 -5.74 -15.91 -2.27
N THR A 20 -6.09 -14.64 -2.49
CA THR A 20 -6.72 -14.14 -3.72
C THR A 20 -6.01 -12.87 -4.19
N TYR A 21 -5.86 -12.73 -5.50
CA TYR A 21 -5.44 -11.48 -6.10
C TYR A 21 -6.59 -10.47 -6.07
N ARG A 22 -6.33 -9.30 -5.49
CA ARG A 22 -7.30 -8.20 -5.36
C ARG A 22 -6.67 -6.91 -5.87
N MET A 23 -7.49 -5.99 -6.38
CA MET A 23 -7.02 -4.68 -6.83
C MET A 23 -6.19 -3.96 -5.76
N SER A 24 -6.54 -4.10 -4.48
CA SER A 24 -5.83 -3.50 -3.35
C SER A 24 -4.48 -4.15 -3.02
N ASN A 25 -4.13 -5.30 -3.63
CA ASN A 25 -2.84 -5.95 -3.38
C ASN A 25 -1.94 -6.14 -4.61
N VAL A 26 -2.51 -6.20 -5.82
CA VAL A 26 -1.71 -6.51 -7.03
C VAL A 26 -0.76 -5.40 -7.47
N GLY A 27 -0.90 -4.19 -6.95
CA GLY A 27 0.08 -3.11 -7.15
C GLY A 27 1.25 -3.13 -6.16
N ARG A 28 1.25 -4.05 -5.18
CA ARG A 28 2.34 -4.23 -4.21
C ARG A 28 3.52 -4.99 -4.82
N PRO A 29 4.71 -4.93 -4.18
CA PRO A 29 5.86 -5.72 -4.62
C PRO A 29 5.54 -7.21 -4.73
N SER A 30 5.97 -7.86 -5.81
CA SER A 30 5.69 -9.27 -6.09
C SER A 30 6.21 -10.21 -5.00
N CYS A 31 7.34 -9.88 -4.37
CA CYS A 31 7.90 -10.64 -3.25
C CYS A 31 6.97 -10.66 -2.02
N GLN A 32 6.27 -9.55 -1.75
CA GLN A 32 5.28 -9.51 -0.67
C GLN A 32 4.08 -10.40 -1.00
N LEU A 33 3.58 -10.37 -2.25
CA LEU A 33 2.50 -11.24 -2.68
C LEU A 33 2.91 -12.71 -2.66
N TRP A 34 4.16 -13.02 -3.02
CA TRP A 34 4.71 -14.38 -2.93
C TRP A 34 4.64 -14.91 -1.49
N TRP A 35 5.08 -14.12 -0.51
CA TRP A 35 4.97 -14.46 0.91
C TRP A 35 3.53 -14.64 1.36
N GLU A 36 2.66 -13.70 0.98
CA GLU A 36 1.25 -13.71 1.35
C GLU A 36 0.53 -14.97 0.84
N LYS A 37 0.91 -15.43 -0.35
CA LYS A 37 0.37 -16.62 -0.99
C LYS A 37 0.92 -17.93 -0.40
N ASN A 38 2.23 -18.03 -0.26
CA ASN A 38 2.90 -19.29 0.05
C ASN A 38 3.12 -19.50 1.56
N HIS A 39 3.25 -18.43 2.33
CA HIS A 39 3.56 -18.48 3.76
C HIS A 39 2.78 -17.43 4.56
N PRO A 40 1.43 -17.42 4.51
CA PRO A 40 0.61 -16.41 5.17
C PRO A 40 0.81 -16.36 6.70
N SER A 41 1.14 -17.49 7.32
CA SER A 41 1.41 -17.59 8.76
C SER A 41 2.72 -16.91 9.21
N LYS A 42 3.59 -16.59 8.27
CA LYS A 42 4.86 -15.86 8.53
C LYS A 42 4.67 -14.34 8.61
N ALA A 43 3.46 -13.85 8.36
CA ALA A 43 3.16 -12.44 8.48
C ALA A 43 3.28 -11.96 9.93
N MET A 44 3.96 -10.85 10.13
CA MET A 44 3.99 -10.17 11.43
C MET A 44 2.60 -9.62 11.77
N PRO A 45 2.20 -9.63 13.04
CA PRO A 45 0.94 -9.03 13.46
C PRO A 45 0.91 -7.54 13.13
N LYS A 46 -0.23 -7.06 12.66
CA LYS A 46 -0.40 -5.63 12.40
C LYS A 46 -0.50 -4.86 13.72
N PRO A 47 0.24 -3.77 13.90
CA PRO A 47 0.09 -2.91 15.07
C PRO A 47 -1.34 -2.38 15.19
N THR A 48 -1.85 -2.21 16.40
CA THR A 48 -3.20 -1.65 16.65
C THR A 48 -3.39 -0.28 15.99
N THR A 49 -2.33 0.54 15.98
CA THR A 49 -2.35 1.85 15.29
C THR A 49 -2.56 1.73 13.78
N PHE A 50 -2.03 0.68 13.15
CA PHE A 50 -2.28 0.41 11.73
C PHE A 50 -3.74 0.03 11.50
N ILE A 51 -4.31 -0.84 12.34
CA ILE A 51 -5.71 -1.27 12.29
C ILE A 51 -6.64 -0.05 12.43
N MET A 52 -6.38 0.79 13.44
CA MET A 52 -7.15 2.02 13.65
C MET A 52 -7.06 2.97 12.45
N ASN A 53 -5.90 3.10 11.82
CA ASN A 53 -5.75 3.91 10.61
C ASN A 53 -6.54 3.37 9.42
N MET A 54 -6.69 2.06 9.28
CA MET A 54 -7.57 1.45 8.27
C MET A 54 -9.03 1.79 8.53
N MET A 55 -9.51 1.63 9.77
CA MET A 55 -10.88 1.98 10.16
C MET A 55 -11.19 3.47 9.94
N ILE A 56 -10.25 4.37 10.24
CA ILE A 56 -10.38 5.79 9.92
C ILE A 56 -10.52 5.99 8.40
N GLY A 57 -9.84 5.20 7.59
CA GLY A 57 -9.99 5.21 6.14
C GLY A 57 -11.43 4.97 5.70
N ASP A 58 -12.06 3.92 6.22
CA ASP A 58 -13.44 3.55 5.90
C ASP A 58 -14.43 4.64 6.35
N ILE A 59 -14.20 5.25 7.52
CA ILE A 59 -15.02 6.37 8.02
C ILE A 59 -14.87 7.60 7.10
N VAL A 60 -13.64 7.94 6.70
CA VAL A 60 -13.37 9.07 5.79
C VAL A 60 -14.07 8.86 4.45
N GLU A 61 -14.04 7.66 3.89
CA GLU A 61 -14.75 7.34 2.65
C GLU A 61 -16.26 7.57 2.80
N ALA A 62 -16.88 7.03 3.85
CA ALA A 62 -18.31 7.17 4.10
C ALA A 62 -18.73 8.63 4.29
N VAL A 63 -17.96 9.40 5.08
CA VAL A 63 -18.22 10.83 5.31
C VAL A 63 -18.04 11.63 4.01
N PHE A 64 -17.00 11.35 3.22
CA PHE A 64 -16.76 12.07 1.98
C PHE A 64 -17.89 11.85 0.95
N LYS A 65 -18.39 10.61 0.81
CA LYS A 65 -19.56 10.29 -0.03
C LYS A 65 -20.82 11.04 0.45
N ALA A 66 -21.04 11.13 1.76
CA ALA A 66 -22.15 11.92 2.31
C ALA A 66 -22.04 13.42 1.98
N LEU A 67 -20.82 13.98 2.04
CA LEU A 67 -20.56 15.38 1.66
C LEU A 67 -20.79 15.60 0.17
N LEU A 68 -20.38 14.69 -0.71
CA LEU A 68 -20.66 14.77 -2.15
C LEU A 68 -22.18 14.80 -2.40
N THR A 69 -22.94 13.94 -1.70
CA THR A 69 -24.40 13.92 -1.79
C THR A 69 -25.02 15.24 -1.35
N GLN A 70 -24.59 15.81 -0.21
CA GLN A 70 -25.05 17.11 0.28
C GLN A 70 -24.70 18.26 -0.67
N ALA A 71 -23.56 18.18 -1.35
CA ALA A 71 -23.13 19.15 -2.35
C ALA A 71 -23.86 19.02 -3.69
N GLY A 72 -24.77 18.03 -3.83
CA GLY A 72 -25.50 17.78 -5.07
C GLY A 72 -24.65 17.18 -6.18
N VAL A 73 -23.46 16.66 -5.87
CA VAL A 73 -22.61 15.96 -6.84
C VAL A 73 -23.22 14.60 -7.17
N LYS A 74 -23.47 14.36 -8.45
CA LYS A 74 -23.96 13.05 -8.91
C LYS A 74 -22.78 12.09 -9.02
N PHE A 75 -22.91 10.93 -8.42
CA PHE A 75 -21.93 9.85 -8.52
C PHE A 75 -22.62 8.47 -8.43
N ASP A 76 -22.01 7.47 -9.03
CA ASP A 76 -22.38 6.07 -8.81
C ASP A 76 -21.60 5.55 -7.61
N ASN A 77 -22.27 4.74 -6.79
CA ASN A 77 -21.67 4.12 -5.61
C ASN A 77 -20.68 3.03 -5.97
N SER A 78 -19.97 2.56 -4.96
CA SER A 78 -19.03 1.43 -5.04
C SER A 78 -19.67 0.18 -5.66
N GLU A 79 -18.92 -0.45 -6.54
CA GLU A 79 -19.31 -1.70 -7.19
C GLU A 79 -18.13 -2.66 -7.24
N GLN A 80 -18.42 -3.94 -7.04
CA GLN A 80 -17.42 -4.98 -7.18
C GLN A 80 -17.20 -5.32 -8.65
N VAL A 81 -15.95 -5.26 -9.08
CA VAL A 81 -15.54 -5.54 -10.46
C VAL A 81 -14.47 -6.63 -10.51
N THR A 82 -14.35 -7.24 -11.68
CA THR A 82 -13.35 -8.27 -11.93
C THR A 82 -12.55 -7.90 -13.16
N LEU A 83 -11.23 -7.77 -13.01
CA LEU A 83 -10.28 -7.64 -14.09
C LEU A 83 -9.88 -9.02 -14.58
N ASP A 84 -10.21 -9.34 -15.81
CA ASP A 84 -9.76 -10.54 -16.49
C ASP A 84 -8.38 -10.29 -17.11
N LEU A 85 -7.41 -11.09 -16.71
CA LEU A 85 -6.03 -11.03 -17.19
C LEU A 85 -5.75 -12.18 -18.17
N LYS A 86 -4.61 -12.08 -18.87
CA LYS A 86 -4.07 -13.20 -19.64
C LYS A 86 -3.95 -14.45 -18.76
N ASN A 87 -3.99 -15.63 -19.39
CA ASN A 87 -3.93 -16.92 -18.69
C ASN A 87 -5.11 -17.21 -17.76
N LYS A 88 -6.29 -16.62 -18.04
CA LYS A 88 -7.54 -16.83 -17.26
C LYS A 88 -7.44 -16.44 -15.78
N ARG A 89 -6.48 -15.62 -15.44
CA ARG A 89 -6.35 -15.09 -14.05
C ARG A 89 -7.33 -13.94 -13.86
N LYS A 90 -7.86 -13.85 -12.64
CA LYS A 90 -8.83 -12.83 -12.26
C LYS A 90 -8.33 -12.05 -11.06
N VAL A 91 -8.55 -10.74 -11.09
CA VAL A 91 -8.29 -9.83 -9.98
C VAL A 91 -9.59 -9.14 -9.64
N THR A 92 -10.07 -9.31 -8.42
CA THR A 92 -11.33 -8.71 -7.96
C THR A 92 -11.05 -7.49 -7.09
N GLY A 93 -12.01 -6.59 -7.04
CA GLY A 93 -11.96 -5.45 -6.12
C GLY A 93 -13.25 -4.64 -6.20
N THR A 94 -13.40 -3.71 -5.27
CA THR A 94 -14.53 -2.77 -5.24
C THR A 94 -13.94 -1.38 -5.37
N TYR A 95 -14.36 -0.63 -6.39
CA TYR A 95 -14.00 0.79 -6.49
C TYR A 95 -14.88 1.63 -5.57
N ASP A 96 -14.43 2.83 -5.23
CA ASP A 96 -15.15 3.64 -4.24
C ASP A 96 -16.34 4.36 -4.88
N LEU A 97 -16.14 5.03 -6.01
CA LEU A 97 -17.21 5.78 -6.70
C LEU A 97 -16.87 6.05 -8.17
N VAL A 98 -17.88 6.48 -8.92
CA VAL A 98 -17.73 6.98 -10.29
C VAL A 98 -18.33 8.37 -10.38
N VAL A 99 -17.55 9.36 -10.80
CA VAL A 99 -17.98 10.73 -11.05
C VAL A 99 -17.78 11.05 -12.53
N ASP A 100 -18.81 11.57 -13.20
CA ASP A 100 -18.78 11.93 -14.63
C ASP A 100 -18.25 10.81 -15.55
N GLY A 101 -18.57 9.56 -15.21
CA GLY A 101 -18.15 8.38 -15.96
C GLY A 101 -16.69 7.98 -15.76
N ALA A 102 -16.00 8.56 -14.78
CA ALA A 102 -14.64 8.22 -14.41
C ALA A 102 -14.58 7.58 -13.01
N VAL A 103 -13.81 6.49 -12.91
CA VAL A 103 -13.60 5.82 -11.59
C VAL A 103 -12.65 6.64 -10.75
N ASP A 104 -13.10 7.00 -9.56
CA ASP A 104 -12.34 7.69 -8.54
C ASP A 104 -12.15 6.81 -7.30
N ASP A 105 -11.13 7.13 -6.54
CA ASP A 105 -10.76 6.43 -5.32
C ASP A 105 -10.56 7.45 -4.18
N ILE A 106 -11.07 7.15 -2.99
CA ILE A 106 -10.98 8.03 -1.83
C ILE A 106 -9.86 7.55 -0.91
N LYS A 107 -8.92 8.43 -0.58
CA LYS A 107 -7.78 8.12 0.28
C LYS A 107 -7.72 9.03 1.51
N SER A 108 -7.67 8.41 2.69
CA SER A 108 -7.27 9.11 3.90
C SER A 108 -5.74 9.15 4.00
N ALA A 109 -5.16 10.32 4.15
CA ALA A 109 -3.72 10.52 4.16
C ALA A 109 -3.24 11.14 5.48
N SER A 110 -2.03 10.78 5.92
CA SER A 110 -1.31 11.56 6.93
C SER A 110 -0.93 12.93 6.36
N ASP A 111 -0.64 13.90 7.21
CA ASP A 111 -0.23 15.24 6.77
C ASP A 111 0.97 15.20 5.81
N TRP A 112 1.97 14.36 6.11
CA TRP A 112 3.10 14.15 5.22
C TRP A 112 2.70 13.56 3.87
N SER A 113 1.89 12.49 3.86
CA SER A 113 1.44 11.86 2.62
C SER A 113 0.57 12.81 1.78
N TYR A 114 -0.30 13.59 2.44
CA TYR A 114 -1.14 14.58 1.79
C TYR A 114 -0.28 15.66 1.09
N LYS A 115 0.76 16.16 1.76
CA LYS A 115 1.62 17.23 1.21
C LYS A 115 2.57 16.74 0.12
N TYR A 116 3.22 15.59 0.33
CA TYR A 116 4.35 15.16 -0.49
C TYR A 116 4.05 13.98 -1.40
N LYS A 117 3.37 12.93 -0.92
CA LYS A 117 3.08 11.76 -1.75
C LYS A 117 1.98 12.05 -2.78
N PHE A 118 0.93 12.73 -2.34
CA PHE A 118 -0.21 13.13 -3.18
C PHE A 118 -0.09 14.59 -3.67
N GLU A 119 1.10 15.13 -3.81
CA GLU A 119 1.32 16.46 -4.37
C GLU A 119 0.87 16.52 -5.83
N SER A 120 1.25 15.52 -6.60
CA SER A 120 0.92 15.37 -8.01
C SER A 120 0.88 13.89 -8.41
N ILE A 121 0.43 13.60 -9.62
CA ILE A 121 0.50 12.27 -10.19
C ILE A 121 1.94 11.76 -10.33
N ASP A 122 2.89 12.63 -10.64
CA ASP A 122 4.30 12.24 -10.79
C ASP A 122 4.93 11.86 -9.46
N THR A 123 4.66 12.63 -8.39
CA THR A 123 5.13 12.27 -7.05
C THR A 123 4.51 10.96 -6.57
N LEU A 124 3.24 10.73 -6.90
CA LEU A 124 2.57 9.48 -6.57
C LEU A 124 3.19 8.29 -7.32
N LYS A 125 3.40 8.38 -8.63
CA LYS A 125 4.04 7.33 -9.43
C LYS A 125 5.42 6.96 -8.91
N ASN A 126 6.23 7.94 -8.53
CA ASN A 126 7.60 7.74 -8.04
C ASN A 126 7.68 7.12 -6.63
N GLY A 127 6.60 7.18 -5.85
CA GLY A 127 6.55 6.69 -4.46
C GLY A 127 5.43 5.69 -4.18
N ASP A 128 4.89 5.02 -5.19
CA ASP A 128 3.70 4.17 -5.07
C ASP A 128 4.00 2.76 -4.55
N SER A 129 4.55 2.66 -3.34
CA SER A 129 4.78 1.38 -2.65
C SER A 129 3.50 0.62 -2.27
N PHE A 130 2.34 1.25 -2.35
CA PHE A 130 1.04 0.65 -2.04
C PHE A 130 0.27 0.21 -3.30
N GLY A 131 0.71 0.64 -4.49
CA GLY A 131 0.09 0.28 -5.76
C GLY A 131 -1.21 1.02 -6.08
N TYR A 132 -1.35 2.26 -5.64
CA TYR A 132 -2.56 3.06 -5.88
C TYR A 132 -2.83 3.30 -7.36
N VAL A 133 -1.76 3.52 -8.15
CA VAL A 133 -1.89 3.73 -9.60
C VAL A 133 -2.41 2.48 -10.29
N GLY A 134 -1.80 1.32 -10.01
CA GLY A 134 -2.25 0.05 -10.56
C GLY A 134 -3.66 -0.34 -10.09
N GLN A 135 -4.01 -0.03 -8.84
CA GLN A 135 -5.34 -0.25 -8.28
C GLN A 135 -6.41 0.53 -9.07
N LEU A 136 -6.22 1.84 -9.25
CA LEU A 136 -7.19 2.69 -9.95
C LEU A 136 -7.27 2.32 -11.44
N ALA A 137 -6.13 2.05 -12.09
CA ALA A 137 -6.08 1.58 -13.48
C ALA A 137 -6.83 0.24 -13.65
N GLY A 138 -6.64 -0.69 -12.72
CA GLY A 138 -7.36 -1.96 -12.71
C GLY A 138 -8.86 -1.80 -12.58
N TYR A 139 -9.32 -0.89 -11.74
CA TYR A 139 -10.74 -0.58 -11.62
C TYR A 139 -11.31 0.05 -12.91
N ALA A 140 -10.61 1.00 -13.50
CA ALA A 140 -11.05 1.65 -14.74
C ALA A 140 -11.21 0.64 -15.87
N VAL A 141 -10.23 -0.25 -16.07
CA VAL A 141 -10.29 -1.29 -17.10
C VAL A 141 -11.39 -2.32 -16.80
N ALA A 142 -11.49 -2.79 -15.55
CA ALA A 142 -12.47 -3.81 -15.16
C ALA A 142 -13.92 -3.34 -15.25
N SER A 143 -14.17 -2.05 -15.12
CA SER A 143 -15.52 -1.44 -15.23
C SER A 143 -15.83 -0.85 -16.60
N ASP A 144 -14.89 -0.87 -17.54
CA ASP A 144 -14.98 -0.20 -18.86
C ASP A 144 -15.31 1.31 -18.71
N LYS A 145 -14.68 1.96 -17.73
CA LYS A 145 -14.87 3.37 -17.44
C LYS A 145 -13.57 4.16 -17.62
N LYS A 146 -13.68 5.47 -17.69
CA LYS A 146 -12.51 6.34 -17.69
C LYS A 146 -11.79 6.26 -16.33
N ILE A 147 -10.48 6.43 -16.34
CA ILE A 147 -9.71 6.64 -15.11
C ILE A 147 -9.92 8.10 -14.67
N GLY A 148 -10.25 8.31 -13.40
CA GLY A 148 -10.46 9.63 -12.81
C GLY A 148 -9.26 10.07 -12.00
N GLY A 149 -9.30 9.88 -10.68
CA GLY A 149 -8.22 10.27 -9.77
C GLY A 149 -8.45 9.86 -8.34
N TRP A 150 -7.77 10.55 -7.46
CA TRP A 150 -7.86 10.32 -6.02
C TRP A 150 -8.40 11.56 -5.31
N TRP A 151 -9.48 11.36 -4.56
CA TRP A 151 -9.94 12.30 -3.54
C TRP A 151 -9.14 12.04 -2.27
N VAL A 152 -8.22 12.93 -1.95
CA VAL A 152 -7.28 12.75 -0.84
C VAL A 152 -7.69 13.65 0.32
N VAL A 153 -8.03 13.03 1.45
CA VAL A 153 -8.41 13.73 2.68
C VAL A 153 -7.26 13.64 3.69
N ASN A 154 -6.79 14.81 4.16
CA ASN A 154 -5.83 14.91 5.23
C ASN A 154 -6.51 14.61 6.58
N LYS A 155 -6.29 13.44 7.14
CA LYS A 155 -6.92 12.99 8.39
C LYS A 155 -6.47 13.76 9.64
N ALA A 156 -5.45 14.63 9.54
CA ALA A 156 -4.99 15.44 10.66
C ALA A 156 -5.79 16.76 10.80
N ASN A 157 -6.34 17.31 9.71
CA ASN A 157 -6.96 18.62 9.71
C ASN A 157 -8.22 18.73 8.82
N GLY A 158 -8.62 17.66 8.13
CA GLY A 158 -9.82 17.63 7.28
C GLY A 158 -9.67 18.31 5.92
N GLN A 159 -8.51 18.86 5.58
CA GLN A 159 -8.29 19.39 4.22
C GLN A 159 -8.40 18.26 3.21
N PHE A 160 -8.91 18.58 2.03
CA PHE A 160 -8.97 17.61 0.94
C PHE A 160 -8.57 18.24 -0.39
N LYS A 161 -8.15 17.39 -1.33
CA LYS A 161 -7.83 17.77 -2.71
C LYS A 161 -8.11 16.63 -3.66
N TYR A 162 -8.19 16.94 -4.94
CA TYR A 162 -8.26 15.96 -6.01
C TYR A 162 -6.93 15.87 -6.74
N VAL A 163 -6.41 14.67 -6.89
CA VAL A 163 -5.21 14.37 -7.70
C VAL A 163 -5.66 13.59 -8.91
N LYS A 164 -5.68 14.26 -10.06
CA LYS A 164 -6.13 13.66 -11.31
C LYS A 164 -5.11 12.64 -11.83
N ALA A 165 -5.61 11.53 -12.35
CA ALA A 165 -4.80 10.42 -12.90
C ALA A 165 -4.38 10.68 -14.36
N ASP A 166 -3.88 11.88 -14.67
CA ASP A 166 -3.49 12.25 -16.03
C ASP A 166 -2.23 11.49 -16.50
N GLY A 167 -2.18 11.13 -17.77
CA GLY A 167 -1.02 10.51 -18.39
C GLY A 167 -0.70 9.11 -17.85
N ILE A 168 -1.70 8.38 -17.34
CA ILE A 168 -1.55 6.96 -16.99
C ILE A 168 -1.85 6.13 -18.24
N ASP A 169 -0.89 5.31 -18.65
CA ASP A 169 -1.10 4.29 -19.67
C ASP A 169 -1.73 3.04 -19.01
N LEU A 170 -3.03 2.88 -19.23
CA LEU A 170 -3.79 1.75 -18.68
C LEU A 170 -3.24 0.40 -19.14
N LYS A 171 -2.78 0.28 -20.40
CA LYS A 171 -2.23 -0.97 -20.93
C LYS A 171 -0.93 -1.33 -20.22
N GLU A 172 -0.07 -0.33 -19.97
CA GLU A 172 1.16 -0.54 -19.25
C GLU A 172 0.90 -0.91 -17.77
N GLU A 173 -0.03 -0.25 -17.10
CA GLU A 173 -0.38 -0.58 -15.72
C GLU A 173 -0.96 -2.00 -15.59
N ILE A 174 -1.82 -2.43 -16.50
CA ILE A 174 -2.31 -3.81 -16.52
C ILE A 174 -1.18 -4.80 -16.80
N ALA A 175 -0.26 -4.49 -17.72
CA ALA A 175 0.92 -5.32 -17.95
C ALA A 175 1.85 -5.41 -16.73
N LYS A 176 1.97 -4.34 -15.91
CA LYS A 176 2.69 -4.38 -14.61
C LYS A 176 1.99 -5.32 -13.63
N ILE A 177 0.66 -5.25 -13.52
CA ILE A 177 -0.13 -6.18 -12.69
C ILE A 177 0.11 -7.63 -13.13
N GLU A 178 0.06 -7.91 -14.43
CA GLU A 178 0.31 -9.26 -14.98
C GLU A 178 1.70 -9.76 -14.60
N ARG A 179 2.76 -8.95 -14.81
CA ARG A 179 4.14 -9.28 -14.42
C ARG A 179 4.29 -9.52 -12.91
N THR A 180 3.66 -8.67 -12.09
CA THR A 180 3.68 -8.81 -10.63
C THR A 180 3.06 -10.14 -10.19
N ILE A 181 1.93 -10.52 -10.78
CA ILE A 181 1.25 -11.79 -10.50
C ILE A 181 2.10 -12.97 -10.99
N GLU A 182 2.72 -12.86 -12.14
CA GLU A 182 3.60 -13.89 -12.68
C GLU A 182 4.80 -14.14 -11.75
N GLN A 183 5.48 -13.10 -11.32
CA GLN A 183 6.57 -13.18 -10.36
C GLN A 183 6.12 -13.72 -9.00
N ALA A 184 4.95 -13.33 -8.50
CA ALA A 184 4.38 -13.85 -7.26
C ALA A 184 3.98 -15.34 -7.36
N ASN A 185 3.91 -15.91 -8.57
CA ASN A 185 3.69 -17.33 -8.81
C ASN A 185 4.98 -18.12 -9.07
N SER A 186 6.16 -17.49 -8.96
CA SER A 186 7.43 -18.22 -9.07
C SER A 186 7.55 -19.30 -8.01
N LYS A 187 8.32 -20.36 -8.31
CA LYS A 187 8.57 -21.46 -7.36
C LYS A 187 9.37 -20.97 -6.15
N GLU A 188 10.31 -20.07 -6.38
CA GLU A 188 11.21 -19.53 -5.36
C GLU A 188 10.96 -18.04 -5.15
N LEU A 189 11.26 -17.58 -3.94
CA LEU A 189 11.20 -16.17 -3.61
C LEU A 189 12.28 -15.39 -4.37
N VAL A 190 11.86 -14.40 -5.14
CA VAL A 190 12.75 -13.38 -5.69
C VAL A 190 12.54 -12.10 -4.89
N ARG A 191 13.57 -11.63 -4.16
CA ARG A 191 13.49 -10.37 -3.43
C ARG A 191 13.37 -9.19 -4.39
N CYS A 192 12.47 -8.27 -4.07
CA CYS A 192 12.24 -7.09 -4.92
C CYS A 192 13.23 -5.97 -4.65
N PHE A 193 13.84 -5.94 -3.47
CA PHE A 193 14.69 -4.85 -3.01
C PHE A 193 15.87 -5.42 -2.22
N GLU A 194 17.04 -4.83 -2.47
CA GLU A 194 18.26 -5.10 -1.70
C GLU A 194 18.38 -4.11 -0.52
N PRO A 195 19.13 -4.47 0.54
CA PRO A 195 19.43 -3.55 1.63
C PRO A 195 20.17 -2.30 1.16
N GLU A 196 19.97 -1.20 1.87
CA GLU A 196 20.60 0.08 1.58
C GLU A 196 21.78 0.33 2.53
N ALA A 197 22.83 0.99 2.05
CA ALA A 197 23.92 1.42 2.90
C ALA A 197 23.44 2.52 3.87
N GLU A 198 23.63 2.32 5.17
CA GLU A 198 23.35 3.36 6.14
C GLU A 198 24.35 4.51 5.98
N THR A 199 23.85 5.74 5.97
CA THR A 199 24.68 6.94 5.97
C THR A 199 24.44 7.82 7.20
N PHE A 200 25.49 8.39 7.73
CA PHE A 200 25.43 9.41 8.78
C PHE A 200 26.23 10.63 8.34
N ARG A 201 25.60 11.80 8.29
CA ARG A 201 26.21 13.04 7.74
C ARG A 201 26.83 12.81 6.37
N SER A 202 26.06 12.15 5.48
CA SER A 202 26.45 11.79 4.10
C SER A 202 27.66 10.84 3.96
N LYS A 203 28.13 10.24 5.06
CA LYS A 203 29.22 9.24 5.04
C LYS A 203 28.66 7.86 5.35
N PRO A 204 29.06 6.81 4.61
CA PRO A 204 28.67 5.43 4.92
C PRO A 204 29.12 5.04 6.32
N THR A 205 28.26 4.38 7.08
CA THR A 205 28.58 3.86 8.42
C THR A 205 29.26 2.50 8.38
N GLY A 206 29.05 1.76 7.28
CA GLY A 206 29.43 0.38 7.08
C GLY A 206 28.31 -0.61 7.43
N ASN A 207 27.19 -0.12 7.94
CA ASN A 207 25.99 -0.94 8.19
C ASN A 207 25.10 -0.99 6.93
N MET A 208 24.33 -2.07 6.79
CA MET A 208 23.28 -2.21 5.81
C MET A 208 21.91 -2.20 6.50
N VAL A 209 21.03 -1.33 6.05
CA VAL A 209 19.69 -1.17 6.61
C VAL A 209 18.63 -1.70 5.63
N LEU A 210 17.48 -2.02 6.17
CA LEU A 210 16.35 -2.48 5.38
C LEU A 210 15.93 -1.40 4.38
N ASN A 211 15.72 -1.80 3.13
CA ASN A 211 15.22 -0.90 2.09
C ASN A 211 13.89 -0.25 2.53
N LYS A 212 13.75 1.04 2.27
CA LYS A 212 12.55 1.82 2.65
C LYS A 212 11.23 1.20 2.16
N ASN A 213 11.23 0.54 0.99
CA ASN A 213 10.05 -0.11 0.44
C ASN A 213 9.65 -1.38 1.21
N CYS A 214 10.55 -1.94 2.03
CA CYS A 214 10.29 -3.10 2.88
C CYS A 214 9.80 -2.72 4.29
N THR A 215 9.86 -1.44 4.68
CA THR A 215 9.57 -0.99 6.06
C THR A 215 8.17 -1.40 6.54
N PHE A 216 7.18 -1.36 5.65
CA PHE A 216 5.78 -1.71 5.96
C PHE A 216 5.39 -3.11 5.49
N CYS A 217 6.35 -3.93 5.05
CA CYS A 217 6.08 -5.31 4.66
C CYS A 217 5.90 -6.20 5.90
N ASP A 218 4.77 -6.89 5.98
CA ASP A 218 4.47 -7.79 7.09
C ASP A 218 5.43 -9.01 7.15
N TYR A 219 6.16 -9.29 6.07
CA TYR A 219 7.06 -10.43 5.93
C TYR A 219 8.54 -10.06 6.04
N ARG A 220 8.88 -8.81 6.38
CA ARG A 220 10.27 -8.34 6.40
C ARG A 220 11.18 -9.17 7.30
N GLN A 221 10.68 -9.62 8.47
CA GLN A 221 11.46 -10.45 9.38
C GLN A 221 11.74 -11.86 8.82
N SER A 222 10.77 -12.43 8.11
CA SER A 222 10.95 -13.75 7.46
C SER A 222 11.77 -13.65 6.17
N CYS A 223 11.72 -12.51 5.49
CA CYS A 223 12.50 -12.23 4.29
C CYS A 223 13.98 -11.97 4.62
N TRP A 224 14.25 -11.37 5.78
CA TRP A 224 15.57 -11.02 6.28
C TRP A 224 15.73 -11.56 7.70
N GLU A 225 16.18 -12.81 7.83
CA GLU A 225 16.30 -13.52 9.11
C GLU A 225 17.26 -12.85 10.10
N THR A 226 18.25 -12.10 9.57
CA THR A 226 19.22 -11.33 10.37
C THR A 226 18.72 -9.95 10.79
N LEU A 227 17.47 -9.57 10.41
CA LEU A 227 16.92 -8.25 10.67
C LEU A 227 16.84 -7.94 12.16
N LYS A 228 17.49 -6.86 12.58
CA LYS A 228 17.49 -6.33 13.95
C LYS A 228 16.92 -4.93 13.97
N GLU A 229 16.05 -4.62 14.90
CA GLU A 229 15.54 -3.26 15.11
C GLU A 229 16.24 -2.64 16.31
N LEU A 230 17.10 -1.67 16.08
CA LEU A 230 17.96 -1.03 17.08
C LEU A 230 17.91 0.48 16.93
N PRO A 231 18.21 1.24 17.99
CA PRO A 231 18.43 2.68 17.88
C PRO A 231 19.53 3.01 16.86
N ALA A 232 19.36 4.10 16.12
CA ALA A 232 20.38 4.56 15.15
C ALA A 232 21.75 4.73 15.83
N GLN A 233 22.73 3.92 15.43
CA GLN A 233 24.01 3.70 16.12
C GLN A 233 24.85 4.98 16.31
N LYS A 234 24.73 5.93 15.39
CA LYS A 234 25.49 7.19 15.44
C LYS A 234 24.65 8.41 15.82
N SER A 235 23.40 8.21 16.24
CA SER A 235 22.57 9.32 16.66
C SER A 235 23.02 9.89 18.01
N LEU A 236 23.04 11.21 18.10
CA LEU A 236 23.27 11.96 19.35
C LEU A 236 21.94 12.42 19.99
N ALA A 237 20.79 12.04 19.42
CA ALA A 237 19.48 12.38 19.96
C ALA A 237 19.24 11.63 21.28
N LYS A 238 18.56 12.29 22.23
CA LYS A 238 18.14 11.68 23.50
C LYS A 238 17.29 10.43 23.27
N GLU A 239 16.45 10.46 22.25
CA GLU A 239 15.63 9.34 21.77
C GLU A 239 15.96 9.07 20.31
N PRO A 240 16.93 8.21 20.02
CA PRO A 240 17.30 7.89 18.65
C PRO A 240 16.17 7.20 17.90
N LYS A 241 16.02 7.53 16.62
CA LYS A 241 15.10 6.81 15.74
C LYS A 241 15.50 5.33 15.66
N MET A 242 14.53 4.43 15.75
CA MET A 242 14.75 3.00 15.51
C MET A 242 15.04 2.75 14.04
N VAL A 243 16.06 1.94 13.79
CA VAL A 243 16.54 1.56 12.45
C VAL A 243 16.54 0.04 12.32
N GLN A 244 16.14 -0.45 11.18
CA GLN A 244 16.08 -1.87 10.88
C GLN A 244 17.37 -2.28 10.14
N TYR A 245 18.29 -2.91 10.86
CA TYR A 245 19.58 -3.36 10.35
C TYR A 245 19.48 -4.78 9.79
N VAL A 246 19.91 -4.95 8.54
CA VAL A 246 20.04 -6.26 7.88
C VAL A 246 21.43 -6.84 8.15
N LYS A 247 22.46 -5.98 8.17
CA LYS A 247 23.83 -6.35 8.52
C LYS A 247 24.52 -5.18 9.23
N MET A 248 25.25 -5.48 10.26
CA MET A 248 26.04 -4.48 10.97
C MET A 248 27.53 -4.62 10.66
N LYS A 249 28.26 -3.52 10.72
CA LYS A 249 29.72 -3.51 10.51
C LYS A 249 30.39 -4.40 11.57
N GLY A 250 31.10 -5.41 11.11
CA GLY A 250 31.81 -6.37 11.98
C GLY A 250 31.09 -7.71 12.18
N GLU A 251 29.90 -7.87 11.57
CA GLU A 251 29.18 -9.16 11.48
C GLU A 251 29.48 -9.89 10.19
#